data_0dd723306dfafec5d7d420be23f0d0dd
#
_entry.id   0dd723306dfafec5d7d420be23f0d0dd
#
_cell.length_a   1.000
_cell.length_b   1.000
_cell.length_c   1.000
_cell.angle_alpha   90.00
_cell.angle_beta   90.00
_cell.angle_gamma   90.00
#
_symmetry.space_group_name_H-M   'P 1'
#
loop_
_entity.id
_entity.type
_entity.pdbx_description
1 polymer ?
#
loop_
_entity_poly.entity_id
_entity_poly.type
_entity_poly.pdbx_seq_one_letter_code
_entity_poly.pdbx_strand_id
1 'polypeptide(L)'
;MENIRDHVEAMMDQFVQQIGLTKEQTFNPERRAWYWNKGSAKIEVFIHEIKFENHSRYYLRVFSPVGTVPPINQELFYRKLLEMNDGKLGVKLTIMPNSNQVYATYERDVKGMDYDEMLTCIADLEYWADLLDDELVQSFAGGEPPQA
;
A
#
# COMPACT_ATOMS: atom_id res chain seq x y z
N MET A 1 14.25 21.42 16.32
CA MET A 1 14.26 21.08 14.90
C MET A 1 13.21 19.98 14.67
N GLU A 2 12.29 20.26 13.78
CA GLU A 2 11.22 19.29 13.49
C GLU A 2 11.82 18.04 12.84
N ASN A 3 11.46 16.87 13.37
CA ASN A 3 11.86 15.59 12.78
C ASN A 3 11.09 15.39 11.47
N ILE A 4 11.77 14.94 10.42
CA ILE A 4 11.15 14.69 9.12
C ILE A 4 9.96 13.73 9.23
N ARG A 5 10.04 12.76 10.13
CA ARG A 5 8.93 11.84 10.40
C ARG A 5 7.71 12.56 10.96
N ASP A 6 7.93 13.43 11.93
CA ASP A 6 6.86 14.20 12.55
C ASP A 6 6.18 15.13 11.54
N HIS A 7 6.96 15.68 10.63
CA HIS A 7 6.44 16.51 9.54
C HIS A 7 5.49 15.73 8.63
N VAL A 8 5.88 14.50 8.24
CA VAL A 8 5.03 13.64 7.40
C VAL A 8 3.80 13.17 8.17
N GLU A 9 3.95 12.85 9.45
CA GLU A 9 2.81 12.49 10.30
C GLU A 9 1.78 13.63 10.39
N ALA A 10 2.25 14.87 10.48
CA ALA A 10 1.37 16.04 10.46
C ALA A 10 0.63 16.18 9.12
N MET A 11 1.30 15.88 8.01
CA MET A 11 0.65 15.87 6.70
C MET A 11 -0.42 14.76 6.61
N MET A 12 -0.17 13.61 7.21
CA MET A 12 -1.15 12.54 7.28
C MET A 12 -2.37 12.93 8.11
N ASP A 13 -2.16 13.60 9.23
CA ASP A 13 -3.27 14.11 10.04
C ASP A 13 -4.13 15.11 9.25
N GLN A 14 -3.50 15.97 8.48
CA GLN A 14 -4.21 16.88 7.57
C GLN A 14 -5.00 16.11 6.50
N PHE A 15 -4.40 15.10 5.93
CA PHE A 15 -5.05 14.28 4.89
C PHE A 15 -6.33 13.62 5.40
N VAL A 16 -6.27 12.96 6.56
CA VAL A 16 -7.46 12.25 7.08
C VAL A 16 -8.60 13.22 7.40
N GLN A 17 -8.28 14.43 7.86
CA GLN A 17 -9.29 15.48 8.06
C GLN A 17 -9.94 15.90 6.73
N GLN A 18 -9.15 16.03 5.68
CA GLN A 18 -9.64 16.43 4.35
C GLN A 18 -10.58 15.39 3.73
N ILE A 19 -10.38 14.11 4.04
CA ILE A 19 -11.30 13.06 3.57
C ILE A 19 -12.50 12.86 4.52
N GLY A 20 -12.65 13.72 5.52
CA GLY A 20 -13.80 13.71 6.43
C GLY A 20 -13.69 12.75 7.59
N LEU A 21 -12.47 12.28 7.91
CA LEU A 21 -12.22 11.37 9.01
C LEU A 21 -11.43 12.05 10.12
N THR A 22 -11.46 11.48 11.31
CA THR A 22 -10.69 11.97 12.45
C THR A 22 -9.46 11.11 12.68
N LYS A 23 -8.50 11.64 13.43
CA LYS A 23 -7.32 10.87 13.85
C LYS A 23 -7.74 9.64 14.65
N GLU A 24 -8.71 9.78 15.54
CA GLU A 24 -9.21 8.67 16.37
C GLU A 24 -9.81 7.54 15.55
N GLN A 25 -10.43 7.87 14.43
CA GLN A 25 -11.02 6.88 13.51
C GLN A 25 -9.98 6.15 12.67
N THR A 26 -8.83 6.76 12.44
CA THR A 26 -7.86 6.30 11.44
C THR A 26 -6.51 5.87 12.01
N PHE A 27 -6.05 6.45 13.10
CA PHE A 27 -4.69 6.26 13.59
C PHE A 27 -4.61 5.21 14.69
N ASN A 28 -3.70 4.26 14.53
CA ASN A 28 -3.36 3.30 15.57
C ASN A 28 -2.03 3.73 16.21
N PRO A 29 -2.03 4.20 17.49
CA PRO A 29 -0.82 4.71 18.11
C PRO A 29 0.24 3.64 18.40
N GLU A 30 -0.15 2.39 18.62
CA GLU A 30 0.80 1.32 18.88
C GLU A 30 1.66 1.01 17.65
N ARG A 31 1.05 1.03 16.48
CA ARG A 31 1.72 0.74 15.21
C ARG A 31 2.21 2.00 14.49
N ARG A 32 1.78 3.17 14.95
CA ARG A 32 2.02 4.46 14.29
C ARG A 32 1.62 4.40 12.81
N ALA A 33 0.42 3.90 12.56
CA ALA A 33 -0.09 3.70 11.20
C ALA A 33 -1.52 4.25 11.08
N TRP A 34 -1.86 4.70 9.88
CA TRP A 34 -3.19 5.20 9.54
C TRP A 34 -3.93 4.17 8.70
N TYR A 35 -5.23 4.02 8.96
CA TYR A 35 -6.08 3.05 8.28
C TYR A 35 -7.39 3.71 7.85
N TRP A 36 -7.81 3.45 6.63
CA TRP A 36 -9.14 3.84 6.15
C TRP A 36 -9.55 2.93 5.00
N ASN A 37 -10.82 3.04 4.59
CA ASN A 37 -11.34 2.30 3.44
C ASN A 37 -11.58 3.26 2.27
N LYS A 38 -11.23 2.83 1.08
CA LYS A 38 -11.56 3.52 -0.17
C LYS A 38 -12.25 2.51 -1.09
N GLY A 39 -13.58 2.64 -1.23
CA GLY A 39 -14.37 1.62 -1.90
C GLY A 39 -14.23 0.28 -1.16
N SER A 40 -13.86 -0.78 -1.87
CA SER A 40 -13.59 -2.09 -1.28
C SER A 40 -12.17 -2.24 -0.74
N ALA A 41 -11.28 -1.30 -1.04
CA ALA A 41 -9.88 -1.37 -0.65
C ALA A 41 -9.69 -0.89 0.79
N LYS A 42 -8.88 -1.64 1.54
CA LYS A 42 -8.43 -1.26 2.89
C LYS A 42 -7.05 -0.67 2.77
N ILE A 43 -6.90 0.60 3.12
CA ILE A 43 -5.63 1.32 2.95
C ILE A 43 -4.93 1.44 4.29
N GLU A 44 -3.64 1.17 4.28
CA GLU A 44 -2.77 1.35 5.44
C GLU A 44 -1.58 2.20 5.03
N VAL A 45 -1.22 3.17 5.89
CA VAL A 45 -0.06 4.04 5.68
C VAL A 45 0.78 4.07 6.95
N PHE A 46 2.09 3.91 6.79
CA PHE A 46 3.02 4.17 7.87
C PHE A 46 4.33 4.72 7.32
N ILE A 47 5.15 5.24 8.23
CA ILE A 47 6.48 5.75 7.89
C ILE A 47 7.48 4.74 8.39
N HIS A 48 8.20 4.11 7.45
CA HIS A 48 9.17 3.07 7.74
C HIS A 48 10.58 3.66 7.81
N GLU A 49 11.27 3.40 8.91
CA GLU A 49 12.66 3.78 9.06
C GLU A 49 13.55 2.65 8.57
N ILE A 50 14.45 2.96 7.64
CA ILE A 50 15.50 2.05 7.19
C ILE A 50 16.83 2.58 7.69
N LYS A 51 17.52 1.78 8.46
CA LYS A 51 18.83 2.13 9.03
C LYS A 51 19.94 1.68 8.12
N PHE A 52 20.76 2.64 7.72
CA PHE A 52 22.02 2.39 7.02
C PHE A 52 23.17 2.54 8.01
N GLU A 53 24.38 2.21 7.58
CA GLU A 53 25.54 2.21 8.46
C GLU A 53 25.74 3.54 9.23
N ASN A 54 25.58 4.67 8.54
CA ASN A 54 25.87 5.99 9.11
C ASN A 54 24.66 6.93 9.18
N HIS A 55 23.47 6.48 8.77
CA HIS A 55 22.28 7.33 8.72
C HIS A 55 21.01 6.50 8.62
N SER A 56 19.88 7.15 8.82
CA SER A 56 18.57 6.56 8.61
C SER A 56 17.83 7.27 7.47
N ARG A 57 17.02 6.54 6.74
CA ARG A 57 16.06 7.10 5.81
C ARG A 57 14.65 6.73 6.25
N TYR A 58 13.72 7.60 5.94
CA TYR A 58 12.31 7.36 6.22
C TYR A 58 11.55 7.24 4.91
N TYR A 59 10.73 6.20 4.82
CA TYR A 59 9.93 5.92 3.62
C TYR A 59 8.46 5.95 3.99
N LEU A 60 7.68 6.66 3.20
CA LEU A 60 6.23 6.54 3.25
C LEU A 60 5.86 5.23 2.58
N ARG A 61 5.16 4.38 3.31
CA ARG A 61 4.66 3.11 2.76
C ARG A 61 3.15 3.13 2.80
N VAL A 62 2.53 3.04 1.63
CA VAL A 62 1.08 2.96 1.46
C VAL A 62 0.79 1.60 0.87
N PHE A 63 -0.09 0.83 1.50
CA PHE A 63 -0.37 -0.50 1.00
C PHE A 63 -1.80 -0.94 1.30
N SER A 64 -2.25 -1.96 0.56
CA SER A 64 -3.59 -2.51 0.67
C SER A 64 -3.56 -4.00 0.35
N PRO A 65 -4.22 -4.84 1.14
CA PRO A 65 -4.36 -6.25 0.77
C PRO A 65 -5.27 -6.36 -0.46
N VAL A 66 -4.84 -7.11 -1.46
CA VAL A 66 -5.60 -7.27 -2.71
C VAL A 66 -5.98 -8.71 -3.01
N GLY A 67 -5.57 -9.65 -2.17
CA GLY A 67 -5.94 -11.06 -2.35
C GLY A 67 -4.99 -12.00 -1.65
N THR A 68 -5.19 -13.28 -1.91
CA THR A 68 -4.33 -14.33 -1.37
C THR A 68 -3.83 -15.22 -2.50
N VAL A 69 -2.65 -15.81 -2.29
CA VAL A 69 -2.09 -16.78 -3.22
C VAL A 69 -3.04 -17.99 -3.25
N PRO A 70 -3.51 -18.43 -4.45
CA PRO A 70 -4.41 -19.59 -4.53
C PRO A 70 -3.67 -20.89 -4.17
N PRO A 71 -4.39 -21.92 -3.72
CA PRO A 71 -3.77 -23.19 -3.38
C PRO A 71 -3.27 -23.99 -4.59
N ILE A 72 -3.75 -23.68 -5.79
CA ILE A 72 -3.38 -24.34 -7.04
C ILE A 72 -2.95 -23.31 -8.09
N ASN A 73 -2.20 -23.76 -9.10
CA ASN A 73 -1.71 -22.89 -10.18
C ASN A 73 -0.89 -21.70 -9.69
N GLN A 74 -0.10 -21.91 -8.64
CA GLN A 74 0.68 -20.85 -8.01
C GLN A 74 1.69 -20.22 -8.96
N GLU A 75 2.32 -21.02 -9.83
CA GLU A 75 3.27 -20.49 -10.80
C GLU A 75 2.61 -19.50 -11.76
N LEU A 76 1.43 -19.84 -12.29
CA LEU A 76 0.65 -18.93 -13.13
C LEU A 76 0.27 -17.65 -12.39
N PHE A 77 -0.10 -17.79 -11.14
CA PHE A 77 -0.45 -16.65 -10.28
C PHE A 77 0.74 -15.71 -10.09
N TYR A 78 1.89 -16.26 -9.74
CA TYR A 78 3.12 -15.45 -9.54
C TYR A 78 3.54 -14.76 -10.83
N ARG A 79 3.46 -15.47 -11.96
CA ARG A 79 3.74 -14.88 -13.26
C ARG A 79 2.81 -13.70 -13.55
N LYS A 80 1.52 -13.86 -13.28
CA LYS A 80 0.53 -12.79 -13.46
C LYS A 80 0.87 -11.55 -12.61
N LEU A 81 1.24 -11.75 -11.36
CA LEU A 81 1.65 -10.64 -10.49
C LEU A 81 2.87 -9.89 -11.06
N LEU A 82 3.87 -10.63 -11.53
CA LEU A 82 5.07 -10.03 -12.12
C LEU A 82 4.76 -9.26 -13.41
N GLU A 83 3.90 -9.80 -14.25
CA GLU A 83 3.46 -9.13 -15.47
C GLU A 83 2.66 -7.87 -15.17
N MET A 84 1.81 -7.92 -14.15
CA MET A 84 1.04 -6.76 -13.70
C MET A 84 1.97 -5.66 -13.17
N ASN A 85 3.04 -6.03 -12.48
CA ASN A 85 4.03 -5.05 -12.00
C ASN A 85 4.69 -4.28 -13.14
N ASP A 86 4.90 -4.91 -14.28
CA ASP A 86 5.49 -4.24 -15.44
C ASP A 86 4.61 -3.09 -15.94
N GLY A 87 3.30 -3.22 -15.82
CA GLY A 87 2.34 -2.24 -16.29
C GLY A 87 1.88 -1.19 -15.28
N LYS A 88 2.35 -1.27 -14.03
CA LYS A 88 1.88 -0.39 -12.95
C LYS A 88 2.99 0.55 -12.50
N LEU A 89 2.81 1.82 -12.77
CA LEU A 89 3.78 2.83 -12.38
C LEU A 89 3.66 3.14 -10.88
N GLY A 90 4.77 2.98 -10.17
CA GLY A 90 4.87 3.34 -8.75
C GLY A 90 4.26 2.33 -7.78
N VAL A 91 3.35 1.50 -8.22
CA VAL A 91 2.70 0.47 -7.38
C VAL A 91 3.25 -0.89 -7.73
N LYS A 92 3.60 -1.66 -6.73
CA LYS A 92 4.10 -3.04 -6.89
C LYS A 92 3.19 -4.02 -6.16
N LEU A 93 3.07 -5.22 -6.72
CA LEU A 93 2.40 -6.33 -6.06
C LEU A 93 3.43 -7.17 -5.33
N THR A 94 3.17 -7.42 -4.05
CA THR A 94 4.09 -8.13 -3.17
C THR A 94 3.36 -9.21 -2.39
N ILE A 95 4.11 -10.20 -1.95
CA ILE A 95 3.62 -11.22 -1.03
C ILE A 95 4.33 -10.99 0.30
N MET A 96 3.58 -10.86 1.39
CA MET A 96 4.16 -10.70 2.70
C MET A 96 4.95 -11.96 3.08
N PRO A 97 6.21 -11.82 3.54
CA PRO A 97 7.00 -12.98 3.94
C PRO A 97 6.26 -13.89 4.92
N ASN A 98 6.38 -15.19 4.72
CA ASN A 98 5.77 -16.21 5.56
C ASN A 98 4.24 -16.17 5.58
N SER A 99 3.62 -15.63 4.52
CA SER A 99 2.17 -15.60 4.38
C SER A 99 1.78 -15.83 2.93
N ASN A 100 0.49 -15.97 2.67
CA ASN A 100 -0.09 -16.04 1.34
C ASN A 100 -0.83 -14.74 0.99
N GLN A 101 -0.66 -13.69 1.79
CA GLN A 101 -1.33 -12.42 1.55
C GLN A 101 -0.60 -11.61 0.50
N VAL A 102 -1.35 -11.18 -0.52
CA VAL A 102 -0.85 -10.30 -1.59
C VAL A 102 -1.24 -8.86 -1.28
N TYR A 103 -0.28 -7.96 -1.44
CA TYR A 103 -0.49 -6.52 -1.22
C TYR A 103 -0.15 -5.74 -2.48
N ALA A 104 -0.91 -4.67 -2.71
CA ALA A 104 -0.48 -3.57 -3.56
C ALA A 104 0.27 -2.59 -2.64
N THR A 105 1.47 -2.18 -3.02
CA THR A 105 2.36 -1.38 -2.19
C THR A 105 2.97 -0.24 -2.99
N TYR A 106 2.98 0.96 -2.39
CA TYR A 106 3.69 2.12 -2.93
C TYR A 106 4.64 2.62 -1.84
N GLU A 107 5.91 2.79 -2.19
CA GLU A 107 6.91 3.29 -1.25
C GLU A 107 7.70 4.43 -1.88
N ARG A 108 7.99 5.47 -1.10
CA ARG A 108 8.92 6.51 -1.52
C ARG A 108 9.65 7.10 -0.32
N ASP A 109 10.86 7.60 -0.57
CA ASP A 109 11.62 8.38 0.40
C ASP A 109 10.83 9.66 0.71
N VAL A 110 10.72 10.00 1.98
CA VAL A 110 9.99 11.21 2.41
C VAL A 110 10.82 12.47 2.30
N LYS A 111 12.11 12.35 1.99
CA LYS A 111 12.99 13.51 1.85
C LYS A 111 12.51 14.40 0.71
N GLY A 112 12.20 15.65 1.03
CA GLY A 112 11.71 16.61 0.05
C GLY A 112 10.28 16.38 -0.43
N MET A 113 9.57 15.42 0.15
CA MET A 113 8.18 15.15 -0.21
C MET A 113 7.27 16.25 0.32
N ASP A 114 6.50 16.88 -0.56
CA ASP A 114 5.46 17.83 -0.15
C ASP A 114 4.11 17.13 -0.02
N TYR A 115 3.11 17.89 0.41
CA TYR A 115 1.76 17.38 0.63
C TYR A 115 1.12 16.84 -0.65
N ASP A 116 1.29 17.55 -1.77
CA ASP A 116 0.71 17.13 -3.05
C ASP A 116 1.34 15.84 -3.56
N GLU A 117 2.64 15.67 -3.36
CA GLU A 117 3.33 14.42 -3.71
C GLU A 117 2.84 13.25 -2.85
N MET A 118 2.60 13.49 -1.58
CA MET A 118 2.02 12.48 -0.68
C MET A 118 0.61 12.10 -1.15
N LEU A 119 -0.23 13.09 -1.50
CA LEU A 119 -1.57 12.83 -2.03
C LEU A 119 -1.53 11.98 -3.29
N THR A 120 -0.58 12.24 -4.18
CA THR A 120 -0.41 11.47 -5.41
C THR A 120 -0.08 10.00 -5.10
N CYS A 121 0.83 9.75 -4.15
CA CYS A 121 1.16 8.38 -3.74
C CYS A 121 -0.06 7.63 -3.21
N ILE A 122 -0.84 8.28 -2.35
CA ILE A 122 -2.04 7.68 -1.77
C ILE A 122 -3.09 7.42 -2.85
N ALA A 123 -3.35 8.41 -3.71
CA ALA A 123 -4.35 8.28 -4.77
C ALA A 123 -4.00 7.18 -5.76
N ASP A 124 -2.73 7.05 -6.14
CA ASP A 124 -2.27 5.99 -7.04
C ASP A 124 -2.49 4.62 -6.40
N LEU A 125 -2.12 4.47 -5.13
CA LEU A 125 -2.32 3.21 -4.42
C LEU A 125 -3.81 2.87 -4.30
N GLU A 126 -4.63 3.82 -3.92
CA GLU A 126 -6.08 3.62 -3.81
C GLU A 126 -6.70 3.15 -5.13
N TYR A 127 -6.33 3.81 -6.22
CA TYR A 127 -6.82 3.47 -7.56
C TYR A 127 -6.43 2.05 -7.97
N TRP A 128 -5.14 1.72 -7.86
CA TRP A 128 -4.67 0.41 -8.27
C TRP A 128 -5.12 -0.71 -7.34
N ALA A 129 -5.22 -0.45 -6.03
CA ALA A 129 -5.69 -1.46 -5.06
C ALA A 129 -7.12 -1.88 -5.37
N ASP A 130 -8.00 -0.92 -5.64
CA ASP A 130 -9.40 -1.21 -5.97
C ASP A 130 -9.51 -2.00 -7.29
N LEU A 131 -8.80 -1.57 -8.31
CA LEU A 131 -8.80 -2.23 -9.62
C LEU A 131 -8.18 -3.63 -9.56
N LEU A 132 -7.05 -3.77 -8.87
CA LEU A 132 -6.32 -5.04 -8.78
C LEU A 132 -7.07 -6.08 -7.95
N ASP A 133 -7.77 -5.67 -6.91
CA ASP A 133 -8.60 -6.56 -6.11
C ASP A 133 -9.65 -7.22 -7.00
N ASP A 134 -10.37 -6.42 -7.78
CA ASP A 134 -11.38 -6.93 -8.71
C ASP A 134 -10.75 -7.84 -9.78
N GLU A 135 -9.63 -7.43 -10.36
CA GLU A 135 -8.95 -8.18 -11.42
C GLU A 135 -8.45 -9.54 -10.92
N LEU A 136 -7.86 -9.57 -9.72
CA LEU A 136 -7.37 -10.83 -9.14
C LEU A 136 -8.51 -11.75 -8.75
N VAL A 137 -9.61 -11.23 -8.22
CA VAL A 137 -10.79 -12.02 -7.90
C VAL A 137 -11.38 -12.65 -9.16
N GLN A 138 -11.50 -11.88 -10.24
CA GLN A 138 -12.02 -12.39 -11.51
C GLN A 138 -11.11 -13.43 -12.14
N SER A 139 -9.80 -13.25 -12.06
CA SER A 139 -8.84 -14.16 -12.69
C SER A 139 -8.65 -15.47 -11.93
N PHE A 140 -8.78 -15.45 -10.59
CA PHE A 140 -8.44 -16.57 -9.72
C PHE A 140 -9.52 -16.84 -8.67
N ALA A 141 -10.76 -16.51 -8.95
CA ALA A 141 -11.89 -16.63 -8.01
C ALA A 141 -12.01 -18.06 -7.47
N GLY A 142 -12.12 -18.19 -6.14
CA GLY A 142 -12.28 -19.48 -5.47
C GLY A 142 -11.11 -20.44 -5.63
N GLY A 143 -9.95 -19.95 -6.06
CA GLY A 143 -8.78 -20.78 -6.33
C GLY A 143 -8.89 -21.58 -7.64
N GLU A 144 -9.90 -21.31 -8.46
CA GLU A 144 -10.03 -21.91 -9.76
C GLU A 144 -9.09 -21.27 -10.79
N PRO A 145 -8.52 -22.05 -11.71
CA PRO A 145 -7.68 -21.48 -12.74
C PRO A 145 -8.52 -20.59 -13.68
N PRO A 146 -7.90 -19.54 -14.26
CA PRO A 146 -8.61 -18.74 -15.25
C PRO A 146 -9.00 -19.63 -16.43
N GLN A 147 -10.22 -19.48 -16.86
CA GLN A 147 -10.69 -20.20 -18.05
C GLN A 147 -10.04 -19.57 -19.28
N ALA A 148 -9.53 -20.42 -20.12
CA ALA A 148 -8.87 -20.01 -21.34
C ALA A 148 -9.86 -19.31 -22.29
#